data_2cb0066a7e3600629401cfadf1de75d2
#
_entry.id   2cb0066a7e3600629401cfadf1de75d2
#
_cell.length_a   1.000
_cell.length_b   1.000
_cell.length_c   1.000
_cell.angle_alpha   90.00
_cell.angle_beta   90.00
_cell.angle_gamma   90.00
#
_symmetry.space_group_name_H-M   'P 1'
#
loop_
_entity.id
_entity.type
_entity.pdbx_description
1 polymer ?
#
loop_
_entity_poly.entity_id
_entity_poly.type
_entity_poly.pdbx_seq_one_letter_code
_entity_poly.pdbx_strand_id
1 'polypeptide(L)'
;MVVGAFGLVALAIGFLSVVFLTAPAAPGPDLARSKNSAKGLYALSIAPEAGEPRQGELHAWVVTVKTRQGAPVEGAAISVGGGMPEHAHGLPTSPEATAYLGDGRYRIEGMKFSMPGWWQLKLGVSAPAGTDEATFNLVL
;
A
#
# COMPACT_ATOMS: atom_id res chain seq x y z
N MET A 1 -3.79 -63.34 -61.23
CA MET A 1 -4.41 -62.05 -60.87
C MET A 1 -4.12 -61.76 -59.42
N VAL A 2 -3.13 -60.97 -59.16
CA VAL A 2 -2.73 -60.60 -57.76
C VAL A 2 -2.98 -59.14 -57.61
N VAL A 3 -3.95 -58.79 -56.75
CA VAL A 3 -4.29 -57.42 -56.43
C VAL A 3 -3.48 -57.00 -55.17
N GLY A 4 -2.52 -56.08 -55.35
CA GLY A 4 -1.74 -55.53 -54.25
C GLY A 4 -2.47 -54.46 -53.54
N ALA A 5 -2.58 -54.63 -52.22
CA ALA A 5 -3.14 -53.63 -51.30
C ALA A 5 -2.01 -52.67 -50.86
N PHE A 6 -2.09 -51.42 -51.28
CA PHE A 6 -1.24 -50.35 -50.76
C PHE A 6 -1.79 -49.89 -49.39
N GLY A 7 -1.05 -50.18 -48.34
CA GLY A 7 -1.33 -49.65 -47.00
C GLY A 7 -0.77 -48.21 -46.89
N LEU A 8 -1.67 -47.28 -46.61
CA LEU A 8 -1.35 -45.87 -46.33
C LEU A 8 -1.02 -45.77 -44.84
N VAL A 9 0.26 -45.56 -44.54
CA VAL A 9 0.69 -45.27 -43.16
C VAL A 9 0.51 -43.77 -42.92
N ALA A 10 -0.49 -43.37 -42.16
CA ALA A 10 -0.68 -42.02 -41.73
C ALA A 10 0.23 -41.71 -40.51
N LEU A 11 1.24 -40.90 -40.74
CA LEU A 11 2.09 -40.37 -39.67
C LEU A 11 1.32 -39.25 -38.95
N ALA A 12 0.81 -39.53 -37.75
CA ALA A 12 0.24 -38.51 -36.88
C ALA A 12 1.38 -37.77 -36.19
N ILE A 13 1.67 -36.56 -36.66
CA ILE A 13 2.59 -35.63 -35.97
C ILE A 13 1.81 -35.01 -34.84
N GLY A 14 2.02 -35.52 -33.61
CA GLY A 14 1.46 -34.93 -32.38
C GLY A 14 2.18 -33.60 -32.10
N PHE A 15 1.48 -32.49 -32.27
CA PHE A 15 1.92 -31.19 -31.76
C PHE A 15 1.79 -31.19 -30.22
N LEU A 16 2.93 -31.33 -29.54
CA LEU A 16 3.00 -31.13 -28.08
C LEU A 16 2.95 -29.64 -27.81
N SER A 17 1.75 -29.09 -27.53
CA SER A 17 1.59 -27.71 -27.09
C SER A 17 2.12 -27.58 -25.68
N VAL A 18 3.30 -27.03 -25.51
CA VAL A 18 3.84 -26.66 -24.20
C VAL A 18 3.11 -25.40 -23.75
N VAL A 19 2.12 -25.58 -22.88
CA VAL A 19 1.45 -24.48 -22.20
C VAL A 19 2.39 -23.99 -21.11
N PHE A 20 3.04 -22.85 -21.34
CA PHE A 20 3.75 -22.14 -20.28
C PHE A 20 2.70 -21.57 -19.32
N LEU A 21 2.45 -22.27 -18.23
CA LEU A 21 1.74 -21.72 -17.08
C LEU A 21 2.64 -20.66 -16.44
N THR A 22 2.46 -19.40 -16.85
CA THR A 22 3.04 -18.28 -16.12
C THR A 22 2.33 -18.21 -14.77
N ALA A 23 3.06 -18.50 -13.70
CA ALA A 23 2.54 -18.27 -12.35
C ALA A 23 2.11 -16.80 -12.25
N PRO A 24 0.95 -16.49 -11.65
CA PRO A 24 0.57 -15.10 -11.42
C PRO A 24 1.69 -14.43 -10.61
N ALA A 25 2.06 -13.21 -11.00
CA ALA A 25 2.99 -12.41 -10.23
C ALA A 25 2.48 -12.30 -8.80
N ALA A 26 3.37 -12.38 -7.81
CA ALA A 26 2.99 -12.17 -6.42
C ALA A 26 2.27 -10.82 -6.31
N PRO A 27 1.14 -10.74 -5.56
CA PRO A 27 0.45 -9.48 -5.40
C PRO A 27 1.41 -8.46 -4.79
N GLY A 28 1.47 -7.27 -5.38
CA GLY A 28 2.23 -6.15 -4.84
C GLY A 28 1.68 -5.69 -3.49
N PRO A 29 2.31 -4.68 -2.86
CA PRO A 29 1.83 -4.13 -1.60
C PRO A 29 0.42 -3.55 -1.77
N ASP A 30 -0.41 -3.70 -0.72
CA ASP A 30 -1.73 -3.06 -0.67
C ASP A 30 -1.55 -1.53 -0.63
N LEU A 31 -1.99 -0.82 -1.67
CA LEU A 31 -1.89 0.63 -1.81
C LEU A 31 -3.15 1.37 -1.35
N ALA A 32 -4.06 0.72 -0.65
CA ALA A 32 -5.24 1.36 -0.10
C ALA A 32 -4.86 2.53 0.83
N ARG A 33 -5.50 3.68 0.64
CA ARG A 33 -5.32 4.88 1.45
C ARG A 33 -6.37 5.06 2.54
N SER A 34 -7.21 4.07 2.74
CA SER A 34 -8.18 3.96 3.83
C SER A 34 -8.16 2.54 4.35
N LYS A 35 -8.03 2.39 5.67
CA LYS A 35 -8.07 1.09 6.34
C LYS A 35 -8.36 1.22 7.82
N ASN A 36 -8.74 0.12 8.42
CA ASN A 36 -8.82 0.03 9.87
C ASN A 36 -7.43 -0.13 10.47
N SER A 37 -7.25 0.38 11.68
CA SER A 37 -6.07 0.12 12.49
C SER A 37 -5.95 -1.36 12.87
N ALA A 38 -4.77 -1.80 13.26
CA ALA A 38 -4.43 -3.20 13.48
C ALA A 38 -5.35 -3.93 14.48
N LYS A 39 -5.73 -3.24 15.57
CA LYS A 39 -6.68 -3.76 16.57
C LYS A 39 -8.14 -3.38 16.25
N GLY A 40 -8.37 -2.63 15.18
CA GLY A 40 -9.69 -2.18 14.78
C GLY A 40 -10.30 -1.09 15.63
N LEU A 41 -9.50 -0.34 16.41
CA LEU A 41 -10.01 0.75 17.25
C LEU A 41 -10.41 1.98 16.44
N TYR A 42 -9.72 2.22 15.33
CA TYR A 42 -9.89 3.38 14.47
C TYR A 42 -10.02 3.01 13.00
N ALA A 43 -10.71 3.84 12.25
CA ALA A 43 -10.65 3.87 10.80
C ALA A 43 -9.80 5.08 10.38
N LEU A 44 -8.76 4.84 9.61
CA LEU A 44 -7.83 5.87 9.13
C LEU A 44 -7.88 6.01 7.63
N SER A 45 -7.71 7.25 7.16
CA SER A 45 -7.43 7.53 5.77
C SER A 45 -6.32 8.56 5.65
N ILE A 46 -5.56 8.49 4.55
CA ILE A 46 -4.47 9.41 4.26
C ILE A 46 -4.64 10.03 2.88
N ALA A 47 -4.26 11.28 2.74
CA ALA A 47 -4.20 11.96 1.46
C ALA A 47 -3.07 12.99 1.47
N PRO A 48 -2.31 13.16 0.36
CA PRO A 48 -1.40 14.28 0.24
C PRO A 48 -2.18 15.59 0.21
N GLU A 49 -1.63 16.64 0.84
CA GLU A 49 -2.32 17.93 0.95
C GLU A 49 -2.37 18.68 -0.39
N ALA A 50 -1.32 18.60 -1.18
CA ALA A 50 -1.13 19.40 -2.40
C ALA A 50 -0.77 18.55 -3.63
N GLY A 51 -1.49 17.46 -3.85
CA GLY A 51 -1.23 16.54 -4.97
C GLY A 51 -0.20 15.46 -4.64
N GLU A 52 0.07 14.57 -5.58
CA GLU A 52 0.97 13.43 -5.33
C GLU A 52 2.39 13.90 -5.02
N PRO A 53 3.04 13.27 -4.03
CA PRO A 53 4.38 13.65 -3.61
C PRO A 53 5.41 13.38 -4.71
N ARG A 54 6.42 14.24 -4.77
CA ARG A 54 7.58 14.08 -5.65
C ARG A 54 8.81 13.70 -4.85
N GLN A 55 9.68 12.93 -5.47
CA GLN A 55 10.96 12.56 -4.87
C GLN A 55 11.75 13.81 -4.44
N GLY A 56 12.26 13.79 -3.22
CA GLY A 56 13.16 14.82 -2.69
C GLY A 56 12.47 16.09 -2.18
N GLU A 57 11.18 16.28 -2.41
CA GLU A 57 10.43 17.44 -1.96
C GLU A 57 9.83 17.25 -0.58
N LEU A 58 9.90 18.28 0.27
CA LEU A 58 9.15 18.35 1.52
C LEU A 58 7.69 18.60 1.20
N HIS A 59 6.80 17.85 1.83
CA HIS A 59 5.36 17.95 1.61
C HIS A 59 4.59 17.60 2.88
N ALA A 60 3.28 17.84 2.85
CA ALA A 60 2.37 17.52 3.93
C ALA A 60 1.29 16.54 3.50
N TRP A 61 0.80 15.77 4.46
CA TRP A 61 -0.32 14.86 4.31
C TRP A 61 -1.43 15.22 5.30
N VAL A 62 -2.64 14.81 4.99
CA VAL A 62 -3.77 14.84 5.91
C VAL A 62 -4.12 13.41 6.29
N VAL A 63 -4.13 13.15 7.59
CA VAL A 63 -4.60 11.90 8.18
C VAL A 63 -5.98 12.15 8.78
N THR A 64 -6.97 11.36 8.40
CA THR A 64 -8.30 11.39 9.00
C THR A 64 -8.46 10.20 9.93
N VAL A 65 -8.84 10.46 11.17
CA VAL A 65 -9.06 9.44 12.20
C VAL A 65 -10.51 9.46 12.63
N LYS A 66 -11.16 8.30 12.51
CA LYS A 66 -12.54 8.08 12.95
C LYS A 66 -12.63 6.90 13.90
N THR A 67 -13.64 6.89 14.75
CA THR A 67 -13.99 5.71 15.54
C THR A 67 -14.50 4.60 14.61
N ARG A 68 -14.67 3.39 15.14
CA ARG A 68 -15.31 2.27 14.43
C ARG A 68 -16.72 2.60 13.94
N GLN A 69 -17.43 3.49 14.63
CA GLN A 69 -18.78 3.93 14.30
C GLN A 69 -18.80 5.09 13.30
N GLY A 70 -17.62 5.57 12.87
CA GLY A 70 -17.49 6.64 11.90
C GLY A 70 -17.49 8.06 12.48
N ALA A 71 -17.47 8.22 13.81
CA ALA A 71 -17.36 9.53 14.44
C ALA A 71 -15.92 10.07 14.33
N PRO A 72 -15.72 11.38 14.08
CA PRO A 72 -14.39 11.97 14.07
C PRO A 72 -13.74 11.87 15.46
N VAL A 73 -12.44 11.62 15.47
CA VAL A 73 -11.62 11.58 16.69
C VAL A 73 -10.88 12.90 16.82
N GLU A 74 -11.21 13.68 17.85
CA GLU A 74 -10.52 14.92 18.23
C GLU A 74 -9.52 14.64 19.34
N GLY A 75 -8.42 15.40 19.39
CA GLY A 75 -7.44 15.32 20.48
C GLY A 75 -6.59 14.04 20.46
N ALA A 76 -6.50 13.33 19.34
CA ALA A 76 -5.61 12.20 19.22
C ALA A 76 -4.14 12.65 19.18
N ALA A 77 -3.28 11.90 19.88
CA ALA A 77 -1.84 11.96 19.67
C ALA A 77 -1.49 11.05 18.50
N ILE A 78 -0.88 11.61 17.45
CA ILE A 78 -0.50 10.88 16.26
C ILE A 78 1.03 10.83 16.17
N SER A 79 1.58 9.63 16.08
CA SER A 79 2.98 9.41 15.77
C SER A 79 3.15 8.98 14.31
N VAL A 80 4.23 9.40 13.69
CA VAL A 80 4.52 9.12 12.28
C VAL A 80 5.90 8.48 12.17
N GLY A 81 5.95 7.34 11.52
CA GLY A 81 7.17 6.62 11.23
C GLY A 81 7.07 5.92 9.88
N GLY A 82 8.03 5.08 9.57
CA GLY A 82 8.04 4.31 8.34
C GLY A 82 9.42 4.22 7.71
N GLY A 83 9.46 3.95 6.42
CA GLY A 83 10.69 3.80 5.66
C GLY A 83 10.50 2.95 4.42
N MET A 84 11.60 2.51 3.83
CA MET A 84 11.63 1.61 2.68
C MET A 84 11.97 0.19 3.14
N PRO A 85 11.03 -0.76 3.14
CA PRO A 85 11.28 -2.12 3.62
C PRO A 85 12.40 -2.84 2.85
N GLU A 86 12.49 -2.60 1.54
CA GLU A 86 13.49 -3.24 0.68
C GLU A 86 14.91 -2.67 0.84
N HIS A 87 15.05 -1.49 1.45
CA HIS A 87 16.33 -0.82 1.65
C HIS A 87 16.75 -0.72 3.11
N ALA A 88 15.94 -1.25 4.04
CA ALA A 88 16.21 -1.29 5.48
C ALA A 88 16.57 0.07 6.10
N HIS A 89 15.97 1.17 5.61
CA HIS A 89 16.12 2.50 6.21
C HIS A 89 14.77 3.15 6.48
N GLY A 90 14.76 4.07 7.45
CA GLY A 90 13.59 4.83 7.84
C GLY A 90 13.27 6.00 6.91
N LEU A 91 12.33 6.83 7.34
CA LEU A 91 12.05 8.11 6.68
C LEU A 91 13.27 9.03 6.81
N PRO A 92 13.59 9.81 5.77
CA PRO A 92 14.74 10.73 5.82
C PRO A 92 14.52 11.95 6.71
N THR A 93 13.27 12.17 7.15
CA THR A 93 12.86 13.27 8.01
C THR A 93 12.08 12.74 9.21
N SER A 94 11.72 13.61 10.14
CA SER A 94 10.86 13.30 11.29
C SER A 94 9.51 14.01 11.15
N PRO A 95 8.56 13.45 10.39
CA PRO A 95 7.25 14.06 10.23
C PRO A 95 6.47 14.10 11.54
N GLU A 96 5.67 15.15 11.70
CA GLU A 96 4.86 15.35 12.90
C GLU A 96 3.45 15.84 12.56
N ALA A 97 2.49 15.50 13.43
CA ALA A 97 1.17 16.10 13.40
C ALA A 97 1.26 17.52 13.97
N THR A 98 0.98 18.53 13.15
CA THR A 98 1.18 19.94 13.50
C THR A 98 -0.12 20.70 13.75
N ALA A 99 -1.26 20.21 13.21
CA ALA A 99 -2.54 20.88 13.36
C ALA A 99 -3.71 19.89 13.28
N TYR A 100 -4.75 20.16 14.05
CA TYR A 100 -6.07 19.56 13.92
C TYR A 100 -6.93 20.44 13.00
N LEU A 101 -7.45 19.87 11.92
CA LEU A 101 -8.18 20.60 10.88
C LEU A 101 -9.71 20.48 11.01
N GLY A 102 -10.19 19.85 12.09
CA GLY A 102 -11.61 19.52 12.27
C GLY A 102 -11.99 18.18 11.60
N ASP A 103 -13.13 17.64 11.97
CA ASP A 103 -13.68 16.40 11.42
C ASP A 103 -12.74 15.17 11.47
N GLY A 104 -11.93 15.09 12.52
CA GLY A 104 -10.96 14.01 12.70
C GLY A 104 -9.72 14.11 11.81
N ARG A 105 -9.48 15.24 11.17
CA ARG A 105 -8.37 15.46 10.24
C ARG A 105 -7.18 16.11 10.95
N TYR A 106 -6.01 15.55 10.69
CA TYR A 106 -4.73 16.00 11.25
C TYR A 106 -3.76 16.28 10.11
N ARG A 107 -3.11 17.44 10.14
CA ARG A 107 -2.07 17.80 9.19
C ARG A 107 -0.74 17.22 9.66
N ILE A 108 -0.10 16.45 8.80
CA ILE A 108 1.24 15.89 9.01
C ILE A 108 2.22 16.67 8.15
N GLU A 109 3.16 17.33 8.76
CA GLU A 109 4.21 18.09 8.07
C GLU A 109 5.56 17.36 8.12
N GLY A 110 6.47 17.77 7.26
CA GLY A 110 7.83 17.27 7.23
C GLY A 110 7.99 15.93 6.53
N MET A 111 7.04 15.51 5.72
CA MET A 111 7.16 14.30 4.90
C MET A 111 8.15 14.52 3.76
N LYS A 112 8.98 13.53 3.51
CA LYS A 112 9.90 13.51 2.37
C LYS A 112 10.19 12.06 1.98
N PHE A 113 10.17 11.79 0.67
CA PHE A 113 10.60 10.52 0.10
C PHE A 113 11.87 10.75 -0.73
N SER A 114 12.99 10.21 -0.29
CA SER A 114 14.30 10.50 -0.88
C SER A 114 14.62 9.68 -2.13
N MET A 115 13.86 8.62 -2.38
CA MET A 115 14.08 7.67 -3.48
C MET A 115 12.76 7.25 -4.11
N PRO A 116 12.73 6.86 -5.39
CA PRO A 116 11.59 6.16 -5.96
C PRO A 116 11.48 4.75 -5.38
N GLY A 117 10.29 4.17 -5.41
CA GLY A 117 10.02 2.81 -4.99
C GLY A 117 8.97 2.68 -3.89
N TRP A 118 9.00 1.55 -3.20
CA TRP A 118 8.02 1.21 -2.17
C TRP A 118 8.40 1.79 -0.81
N TRP A 119 7.49 2.58 -0.25
CA TRP A 119 7.56 3.15 1.09
C TRP A 119 6.43 2.63 1.98
N GLN A 120 6.70 2.51 3.26
CA GLN A 120 5.69 2.32 4.30
C GLN A 120 5.59 3.57 5.16
N LEU A 121 4.35 4.02 5.38
CA LEU A 121 4.00 5.06 6.35
C LEU A 121 3.29 4.38 7.52
N LYS A 122 3.88 4.45 8.70
CA LYS A 122 3.33 3.89 9.95
C LYS A 122 2.76 5.01 10.80
N LEU A 123 1.48 4.92 11.09
CA LEU A 123 0.75 5.89 11.90
C LEU A 123 0.33 5.24 13.21
N GLY A 124 0.81 5.77 14.33
CA GLY A 124 0.29 5.45 15.65
C GLY A 124 -0.77 6.46 16.07
N VAL A 125 -1.85 6.00 16.65
CA VAL A 125 -2.94 6.83 17.15
C VAL A 125 -3.19 6.50 18.61
N SER A 126 -3.15 7.50 19.48
CA SER A 126 -3.52 7.40 20.88
C SER A 126 -4.65 8.38 21.20
N ALA A 127 -5.79 7.86 21.58
CA ALA A 127 -7.01 8.60 21.87
C ALA A 127 -7.86 7.84 22.93
N PRO A 128 -9.01 8.34 23.36
CA PRO A 128 -9.77 7.70 24.45
C PRO A 128 -10.11 6.22 24.24
N ALA A 129 -10.31 5.77 23.01
CA ALA A 129 -10.57 4.35 22.71
C ALA A 129 -9.33 3.43 22.89
N GLY A 130 -8.16 4.01 23.07
CA GLY A 130 -6.90 3.30 23.25
C GLY A 130 -5.83 3.69 22.24
N THR A 131 -4.72 2.94 22.25
CA THR A 131 -3.61 3.12 21.33
C THR A 131 -3.61 2.00 20.29
N ASP A 132 -3.51 2.38 19.03
CA ASP A 132 -3.50 1.47 17.89
C ASP A 132 -2.62 2.04 16.76
N GLU A 133 -2.37 1.26 15.73
CA GLU A 133 -1.52 1.67 14.61
C GLU A 133 -2.07 1.20 13.26
N ALA A 134 -1.68 1.89 12.21
CA ALA A 134 -1.94 1.47 10.83
C ALA A 134 -0.72 1.70 9.96
N THR A 135 -0.46 0.79 9.03
CA THR A 135 0.62 0.91 8.05
C THR A 135 0.03 1.07 6.66
N PHE A 136 0.43 2.12 5.97
CA PHE A 136 0.06 2.40 4.58
C PHE A 136 1.27 2.18 3.67
N ASN A 137 1.04 1.59 2.51
CA ASN A 137 2.07 1.45 1.50
C ASN A 137 1.89 2.52 0.43
N LEU A 138 3.00 3.09 0.00
CA LEU A 138 3.07 4.12 -1.03
C LEU A 138 4.15 3.70 -2.04
N VAL A 139 3.93 4.02 -3.30
CA VAL A 139 4.91 3.81 -4.36
C VAL A 139 5.10 5.13 -5.10
N LEU A 140 6.37 5.55 -5.22
CA LEU A 140 6.79 6.72 -5.97
C LEU A 140 7.42 6.33 -7.30
#